data_6c11d5a9e439214412bdd92acd3a20ee
#
_entry.id   6c11d5a9e439214412bdd92acd3a20ee
#
_cell.length_a   1.000
_cell.length_b   1.000
_cell.length_c   1.000
_cell.angle_alpha   90.00
_cell.angle_beta   90.00
_cell.angle_gamma   90.00
#
_symmetry.space_group_name_H-M   'P 1'
#
loop_
_entity.id
_entity.type
_entity.pdbx_description
1 polymer ?
#
loop_
_entity_poly.entity_id
_entity_poly.type
_entity_poly.pdbx_seq_one_letter_code
_entity_poly.pdbx_strand_id
1 'polypeptide(L)'
;TQLLAAQGLKRGENDLKLIMMCEVPSNAILANEFLEYFDGFSIGSNDLTQLTLGVDRDSGLELLAADFDERAPAGKAMLSRAIQACNAKGAYVGICGQGPSDHPDFALWLVEQGIQSISLNPDSVIDTWQQLAAAK
;
A
#
# COMPACT_ATOMS: atom_id res chain seq x y z
N THR A 1 13.55 -17.20 -4.07
CA THR A 1 15.06 -17.20 -4.11
C THR A 1 15.62 -18.10 -5.19
N GLN A 2 15.10 -19.32 -5.42
CA GLN A 2 15.58 -20.22 -6.49
C GLN A 2 15.37 -19.64 -7.87
N LEU A 3 14.22 -19.02 -8.15
CA LEU A 3 13.94 -18.37 -9.45
C LEU A 3 14.89 -17.20 -9.72
N LEU A 4 15.18 -16.38 -8.72
CA LEU A 4 16.14 -15.28 -8.83
C LEU A 4 17.54 -15.82 -9.13
N ALA A 5 17.97 -16.84 -8.40
CA ALA A 5 19.28 -17.46 -8.60
C ALA A 5 19.43 -18.07 -10.00
N ALA A 6 18.37 -18.68 -10.54
CA ALA A 6 18.36 -19.23 -11.90
C ALA A 6 18.52 -18.13 -12.98
N GLN A 7 18.23 -16.88 -12.67
CA GLN A 7 18.42 -15.72 -13.54
C GLN A 7 19.69 -14.92 -13.20
N GLY A 8 20.56 -15.45 -12.33
CA GLY A 8 21.77 -14.77 -11.90
C GLY A 8 21.52 -13.56 -10.98
N LEU A 9 20.34 -13.48 -10.38
CA LEU A 9 19.94 -12.39 -9.50
C LEU A 9 20.03 -12.83 -8.03
N LYS A 10 20.50 -11.94 -7.17
CA LYS A 10 20.55 -12.18 -5.74
C LYS A 10 20.14 -10.95 -4.96
N ARG A 11 19.23 -11.12 -4.01
CA ARG A 11 18.75 -10.07 -3.11
C ARG A 11 19.94 -9.39 -2.42
N GLY A 12 19.96 -8.06 -2.43
CA GLY A 12 21.00 -7.25 -1.81
C GLY A 12 22.28 -7.08 -2.62
N GLU A 13 22.43 -7.76 -3.77
CA GLU A 13 23.51 -7.50 -4.72
C GLU A 13 23.04 -6.47 -5.77
N ASN A 14 23.94 -5.53 -6.14
CA ASN A 14 23.65 -4.45 -7.10
C ASN A 14 22.36 -3.66 -6.74
N ASP A 15 22.15 -3.41 -5.45
CA ASP A 15 20.97 -2.71 -4.91
C ASP A 15 19.62 -3.39 -5.24
N LEU A 16 19.62 -4.66 -5.65
CA LEU A 16 18.38 -5.40 -5.90
C LEU A 16 17.56 -5.55 -4.63
N LYS A 17 16.38 -4.97 -4.65
CA LYS A 17 15.37 -5.06 -3.59
C LYS A 17 14.22 -5.98 -4.01
N LEU A 18 13.73 -6.75 -3.07
CA LEU A 18 12.52 -7.54 -3.23
C LEU A 18 11.37 -6.85 -2.50
N ILE A 19 10.48 -6.26 -3.25
CA ILE A 19 9.29 -5.57 -2.70
C ILE A 19 8.08 -6.50 -2.87
N MET A 20 7.36 -6.74 -1.77
CA MET A 20 6.16 -7.58 -1.76
C MET A 20 4.91 -6.71 -1.99
N MET A 21 3.97 -7.23 -2.77
CA MET A 21 2.60 -6.68 -2.77
C MET A 21 1.93 -7.02 -1.43
N CYS A 22 1.59 -5.98 -0.67
CA CYS A 22 0.82 -6.10 0.57
C CYS A 22 -0.64 -5.79 0.27
N GLU A 23 -1.40 -6.81 -0.09
CA GLU A 23 -2.75 -6.66 -0.63
C GLU A 23 -3.78 -7.63 -0.04
N VAL A 24 -3.35 -8.50 0.88
CA VAL A 24 -4.26 -9.33 1.66
C VAL A 24 -4.09 -9.06 3.16
N PRO A 25 -5.15 -9.17 3.99
CA PRO A 25 -5.07 -8.85 5.42
C PRO A 25 -3.96 -9.55 6.17
N SER A 26 -3.64 -10.81 5.81
CA SER A 26 -2.55 -11.56 6.42
C SER A 26 -1.18 -10.92 6.22
N ASN A 27 -0.97 -10.18 5.12
CA ASN A 27 0.29 -9.46 4.89
C ASN A 27 0.49 -8.34 5.91
N ALA A 28 -0.58 -7.61 6.25
CA ALA A 28 -0.54 -6.55 7.25
C ALA A 28 -0.48 -7.11 8.68
N ILE A 29 -1.19 -8.21 8.95
CA ILE A 29 -1.23 -8.85 10.26
C ILE A 29 0.13 -9.46 10.62
N LEU A 30 0.77 -10.15 9.66
CA LEU A 30 2.06 -10.82 9.80
C LEU A 30 3.20 -10.03 9.12
N ALA A 31 3.11 -8.70 9.13
CA ALA A 31 4.04 -7.85 8.40
C ALA A 31 5.51 -8.08 8.81
N ASN A 32 5.77 -8.29 10.09
CA ASN A 32 7.12 -8.51 10.60
C ASN A 32 7.75 -9.80 10.07
N GLU A 33 6.96 -10.86 9.94
CA GLU A 33 7.37 -12.16 9.40
C GLU A 33 7.68 -12.06 7.91
N PHE A 34 6.84 -11.36 7.15
CA PHE A 34 7.09 -11.12 5.73
C PHE A 34 8.33 -10.25 5.49
N LEU A 35 8.59 -9.26 6.34
CA LEU A 35 9.77 -8.39 6.24
C LEU A 35 11.10 -9.11 6.55
N GLU A 36 11.09 -10.36 6.99
CA GLU A 36 12.30 -11.20 7.04
C GLU A 36 12.75 -11.60 5.62
N TYR A 37 11.80 -11.72 4.71
CA TYR A 37 12.03 -12.20 3.34
C TYR A 37 12.02 -11.09 2.29
N PHE A 38 11.44 -9.92 2.59
CA PHE A 38 11.27 -8.80 1.67
C PHE A 38 11.93 -7.53 2.21
N ASP A 39 12.33 -6.64 1.31
CA ASP A 39 12.97 -5.36 1.63
C ASP A 39 11.95 -4.22 1.81
N GLY A 40 10.68 -4.52 1.68
CA GLY A 40 9.59 -3.58 1.85
C GLY A 40 8.30 -4.03 1.19
N PHE A 41 7.31 -3.15 1.27
CA PHE A 41 5.97 -3.40 0.74
C PHE A 41 5.56 -2.35 -0.28
N SER A 42 4.85 -2.81 -1.32
CA SER A 42 3.96 -2.00 -2.13
C SER A 42 2.54 -2.38 -1.77
N ILE A 43 1.78 -1.45 -1.19
CA ILE A 43 0.44 -1.75 -0.69
C ILE A 43 -0.57 -1.63 -1.83
N GLY A 44 -1.22 -2.75 -2.16
CA GLY A 44 -2.37 -2.81 -3.06
C GLY A 44 -3.65 -2.50 -2.29
N SER A 45 -3.95 -1.21 -2.08
CA SER A 45 -5.02 -0.81 -1.17
C SER A 45 -6.42 -1.22 -1.64
N ASN A 46 -6.64 -1.34 -2.95
CA ASN A 46 -7.91 -1.81 -3.49
C ASN A 46 -8.22 -3.24 -3.02
N ASP A 47 -7.29 -4.17 -3.27
CA ASP A 47 -7.47 -5.57 -2.88
C ASP A 47 -7.45 -5.74 -1.37
N LEU A 48 -6.56 -5.03 -0.67
CA LEU A 48 -6.51 -5.06 0.79
C LEU A 48 -7.83 -4.59 1.41
N THR A 49 -8.44 -3.54 0.88
CA THR A 49 -9.74 -3.03 1.34
C THR A 49 -10.86 -4.02 1.03
N GLN A 50 -10.93 -4.51 -0.20
CA GLN A 50 -11.92 -5.50 -0.62
C GLN A 50 -11.90 -6.73 0.30
N LEU A 51 -10.72 -7.28 0.56
CA LEU A 51 -10.60 -8.48 1.39
C LEU A 51 -10.79 -8.20 2.88
N THR A 52 -10.43 -7.00 3.35
CA THR A 52 -10.64 -6.60 4.75
C THR A 52 -12.13 -6.40 5.05
N LEU A 53 -12.87 -5.77 4.14
CA LEU A 53 -14.29 -5.50 4.30
C LEU A 53 -15.17 -6.68 3.87
N GLY A 54 -14.62 -7.62 3.08
CA GLY A 54 -15.37 -8.73 2.49
C GLY A 54 -16.37 -8.25 1.43
N VAL A 55 -16.08 -7.13 0.76
CA VAL A 55 -16.92 -6.56 -0.31
C VAL A 55 -16.16 -6.57 -1.63
N ASP A 56 -16.89 -6.83 -2.71
CA ASP A 56 -16.35 -6.78 -4.06
C ASP A 56 -16.63 -5.41 -4.68
N ARG A 57 -15.57 -4.64 -4.98
CA ARG A 57 -15.70 -3.31 -5.61
C ARG A 57 -16.33 -3.36 -7.00
N ASP A 58 -16.18 -4.49 -7.70
CA ASP A 58 -16.72 -4.73 -9.04
C ASP A 58 -18.05 -5.49 -8.98
N SER A 59 -18.68 -5.54 -7.79
CA SER A 59 -19.99 -6.19 -7.61
C SER A 59 -21.03 -5.56 -8.52
N GLY A 60 -21.79 -6.40 -9.22
CA GLY A 60 -22.96 -5.96 -9.97
C GLY A 60 -24.13 -5.49 -9.08
N LEU A 61 -24.01 -5.59 -7.76
CA LEU A 61 -24.95 -5.08 -6.79
C LEU A 61 -24.49 -3.70 -6.29
N GLU A 62 -25.16 -2.64 -6.73
CA GLU A 62 -24.82 -1.25 -6.40
C GLU A 62 -24.68 -1.00 -4.89
N LEU A 63 -25.48 -1.69 -4.07
CA LEU A 63 -25.42 -1.58 -2.62
C LEU A 63 -24.08 -2.08 -2.05
N LEU A 64 -23.50 -3.15 -2.60
CA LEU A 64 -22.22 -3.68 -2.15
C LEU A 64 -21.04 -2.85 -2.68
N ALA A 65 -21.13 -2.36 -3.90
CA ALA A 65 -20.13 -1.47 -4.48
C ALA A 65 -20.06 -0.13 -3.72
N ALA A 66 -21.19 0.36 -3.21
CA ALA A 66 -21.25 1.60 -2.42
C ALA A 66 -20.57 1.49 -1.05
N ASP A 67 -20.45 0.28 -0.49
CA ASP A 67 -19.78 0.03 0.78
C ASP A 67 -18.24 -0.07 0.65
N PHE A 68 -17.73 -0.11 -0.59
CA PHE A 68 -16.29 -0.12 -0.83
C PHE A 68 -15.73 1.28 -0.69
N ASP A 69 -14.95 1.51 0.37
CA ASP A 69 -14.21 2.76 0.59
C ASP A 69 -12.82 2.42 1.18
N GLU A 70 -11.77 2.76 0.44
CA GLU A 70 -10.38 2.57 0.92
C GLU A 70 -10.07 3.37 2.19
N ARG A 71 -10.89 4.37 2.52
CA ARG A 71 -10.80 5.17 3.75
C ARG A 71 -11.53 4.56 4.94
N ALA A 72 -12.21 3.43 4.75
CA ALA A 72 -12.90 2.73 5.83
C ALA A 72 -11.96 2.46 7.01
N PRO A 73 -12.43 2.58 8.26
CA PRO A 73 -11.58 2.43 9.45
C PRO A 73 -10.81 1.10 9.49
N ALA A 74 -11.42 0.00 9.07
CA ALA A 74 -10.78 -1.31 9.03
C ALA A 74 -9.64 -1.36 8.00
N GLY A 75 -9.84 -0.78 6.79
CA GLY A 75 -8.81 -0.62 5.78
C GLY A 75 -7.64 0.23 6.30
N LYS A 76 -7.94 1.39 6.86
CA LYS A 76 -6.93 2.27 7.48
C LYS A 76 -6.13 1.58 8.59
N ALA A 77 -6.76 0.73 9.39
CA ALA A 77 -6.06 -0.03 10.43
C ALA A 77 -5.05 -1.03 9.83
N MET A 78 -5.39 -1.71 8.74
CA MET A 78 -4.47 -2.61 8.02
C MET A 78 -3.32 -1.83 7.38
N LEU A 79 -3.62 -0.71 6.71
CA LEU A 79 -2.62 0.18 6.11
C LEU A 79 -1.63 0.70 7.16
N SER A 80 -2.14 1.26 8.24
CA SER A 80 -1.31 1.79 9.33
C SER A 80 -0.39 0.71 9.89
N ARG A 81 -0.90 -0.50 10.11
CA ARG A 81 -0.11 -1.63 10.62
C ARG A 81 1.04 -2.01 9.68
N ALA A 82 0.78 -2.10 8.37
CA ALA A 82 1.79 -2.40 7.36
C ALA A 82 2.86 -1.30 7.27
N ILE A 83 2.44 -0.03 7.25
CA ILE A 83 3.34 1.13 7.20
C ILE A 83 4.24 1.18 8.43
N GLN A 84 3.66 1.04 9.63
CA GLN A 84 4.41 1.07 10.88
C GLN A 84 5.42 -0.06 10.99
N ALA A 85 5.07 -1.29 10.54
CA ALA A 85 5.98 -2.42 10.54
C ALA A 85 7.21 -2.17 9.63
N CYS A 86 6.97 -1.62 8.43
CA CYS A 86 8.06 -1.24 7.51
C CYS A 86 8.95 -0.16 8.11
N ASN A 87 8.36 0.92 8.63
CA ASN A 87 9.09 2.03 9.22
C ASN A 87 9.93 1.60 10.42
N ALA A 88 9.40 0.73 11.28
CA ALA A 88 10.12 0.20 12.44
C ALA A 88 11.36 -0.62 12.05
N LYS A 89 11.36 -1.24 10.88
CA LYS A 89 12.50 -2.01 10.32
C LYS A 89 13.36 -1.20 9.34
N GLY A 90 13.03 0.05 9.06
CA GLY A 90 13.70 0.85 8.02
C GLY A 90 13.50 0.28 6.62
N ALA A 91 12.42 -0.49 6.40
CA ALA A 91 12.06 -1.09 5.13
C ALA A 91 11.23 -0.12 4.28
N TYR A 92 11.28 -0.29 2.96
CA TYR A 92 10.49 0.52 2.04
C TYR A 92 8.99 0.26 2.20
N VAL A 93 8.18 1.32 2.10
CA VAL A 93 6.73 1.22 2.01
C VAL A 93 6.14 2.26 1.05
N GLY A 94 5.42 1.77 0.07
CA GLY A 94 4.65 2.59 -0.87
C GLY A 94 3.23 2.06 -1.03
N ILE A 95 2.37 2.82 -1.70
CA ILE A 95 0.99 2.45 -2.03
C ILE A 95 0.75 2.59 -3.53
N CYS A 96 -0.01 1.69 -4.12
CA CYS A 96 -0.33 1.66 -5.55
C CYS A 96 -1.84 1.48 -5.84
N GLY A 97 -2.71 1.76 -4.88
CA GLY A 97 -4.16 1.80 -5.08
C GLY A 97 -4.64 3.12 -5.65
N GLN A 98 -5.93 3.21 -5.97
CA GLN A 98 -6.55 4.41 -6.52
C GLN A 98 -6.96 5.44 -5.47
N GLY A 99 -7.21 5.01 -4.23
CA GLY A 99 -7.71 5.87 -3.16
C GLY A 99 -7.01 7.21 -3.01
N PRO A 100 -5.66 7.28 -3.05
CA PRO A 100 -4.97 8.57 -2.96
C PRO A 100 -5.20 9.51 -4.13
N SER A 101 -5.50 8.99 -5.33
CA SER A 101 -5.86 9.81 -6.49
C SER A 101 -7.26 10.36 -6.40
N ASP A 102 -8.19 9.56 -5.87
CA ASP A 102 -9.60 9.89 -5.79
C ASP A 102 -9.93 10.74 -4.54
N HIS A 103 -9.10 10.63 -3.50
CA HIS A 103 -9.32 11.24 -2.21
C HIS A 103 -8.04 11.93 -1.67
N PRO A 104 -7.90 13.23 -1.87
CA PRO A 104 -6.71 13.98 -1.42
C PRO A 104 -6.47 13.94 0.10
N ASP A 105 -7.53 13.87 0.89
CA ASP A 105 -7.47 13.68 2.34
C ASP A 105 -6.84 12.35 2.72
N PHE A 106 -7.04 11.33 1.90
CA PHE A 106 -6.43 10.02 2.10
C PHE A 106 -4.92 10.04 1.80
N ALA A 107 -4.50 10.74 0.76
CA ALA A 107 -3.08 10.95 0.46
C ALA A 107 -2.36 11.66 1.62
N LEU A 108 -2.98 12.71 2.19
CA LEU A 108 -2.45 13.42 3.35
C LEU A 108 -2.31 12.48 4.56
N TRP A 109 -3.38 11.74 4.87
CA TRP A 109 -3.36 10.77 5.97
C TRP A 109 -2.24 9.72 5.81
N LEU A 110 -1.99 9.22 4.59
CA LEU A 110 -0.90 8.27 4.32
C LEU A 110 0.47 8.88 4.61
N VAL A 111 0.68 10.14 4.26
CA VAL A 111 1.92 10.87 4.58
C VAL A 111 2.08 11.02 6.10
N GLU A 112 1.01 11.32 6.83
CA GLU A 112 1.01 11.37 8.30
C GLU A 112 1.34 10.02 8.93
N GLN A 113 0.95 8.90 8.29
CA GLN A 113 1.35 7.55 8.71
C GLN A 113 2.83 7.22 8.43
N GLY A 114 3.51 8.04 7.64
CA GLY A 114 4.92 7.85 7.29
C GLY A 114 5.14 6.98 6.05
N ILE A 115 4.21 6.99 5.10
CA ILE A 115 4.42 6.33 3.81
C ILE A 115 5.53 7.03 3.01
N GLN A 116 6.34 6.26 2.28
CA GLN A 116 7.49 6.80 1.55
C GLN A 116 7.17 7.17 0.10
N SER A 117 6.21 6.48 -0.51
CA SER A 117 5.78 6.80 -1.88
C SER A 117 4.29 6.53 -2.08
N ILE A 118 3.69 7.32 -2.94
CA ILE A 118 2.29 7.22 -3.35
C ILE A 118 2.26 7.21 -4.87
N SER A 119 1.74 6.13 -5.46
CA SER A 119 1.44 6.09 -6.88
C SER A 119 0.11 6.80 -7.13
N LEU A 120 0.06 7.63 -8.15
CA LEU A 120 -1.11 8.43 -8.49
C LEU A 120 -1.43 8.28 -9.98
N ASN A 121 -2.69 8.47 -10.33
CA ASN A 121 -3.08 8.64 -11.71
C ASN A 121 -2.44 9.91 -12.28
N PRO A 122 -1.99 9.94 -13.54
CA PRO A 122 -1.25 11.07 -14.11
C PRO A 122 -1.95 12.42 -13.97
N ASP A 123 -3.27 12.45 -14.06
CA ASP A 123 -4.11 13.65 -13.95
C ASP A 123 -4.21 14.21 -12.52
N SER A 124 -4.01 13.37 -11.49
CA SER A 124 -4.08 13.79 -10.09
C SER A 124 -2.73 14.16 -9.47
N VAL A 125 -1.60 13.91 -10.16
CA VAL A 125 -0.24 14.10 -9.59
C VAL A 125 0.00 15.53 -9.13
N ILE A 126 -0.30 16.52 -9.99
CA ILE A 126 0.03 17.93 -9.71
C ILE A 126 -0.82 18.46 -8.54
N ASP A 127 -2.11 18.17 -8.56
CA ASP A 127 -3.04 18.65 -7.53
C ASP A 127 -2.73 18.03 -6.18
N THR A 128 -2.48 16.71 -6.15
CA THR A 128 -2.10 16.01 -4.91
C THR A 128 -0.77 16.54 -4.36
N TRP A 129 0.22 16.75 -5.23
CA TRP A 129 1.51 17.30 -4.81
C TRP A 129 1.38 18.71 -4.20
N GLN A 130 0.59 19.59 -4.83
CA GLN A 130 0.34 20.94 -4.30
C GLN A 130 -0.35 20.89 -2.92
N GLN A 131 -1.34 20.01 -2.75
CA GLN A 131 -2.03 19.84 -1.47
C GLN A 131 -1.11 19.32 -0.37
N LEU A 132 -0.27 18.32 -0.66
CA LEU A 132 0.71 17.80 0.27
C LEU A 132 1.78 18.84 0.65
N ALA A 133 2.17 19.70 -0.30
CA ALA A 133 3.11 20.78 -0.04
C ALA A 133 2.50 21.89 0.84
N ALA A 134 1.20 22.16 0.71
CA ALA A 134 0.49 23.16 1.50
C ALA A 134 0.20 22.72 2.94
N ALA A 135 0.22 21.41 3.21
CA ALA A 135 -0.04 20.84 4.52
C ALA A 135 1.20 20.76 5.44
N LYS A 136 2.36 21.19 4.95
CA LYS A 136 3.62 21.33 5.73
C LYS A 136 3.71 22.71 6.35
#